data_3247c6c4e9651d6a4ac9dff1bd29a25f
#
_entry.id   3247c6c4e9651d6a4ac9dff1bd29a25f
#
_cell.length_a   1.000
_cell.length_b   1.000
_cell.length_c   1.000
_cell.angle_alpha   90.00
_cell.angle_beta   90.00
_cell.angle_gamma   90.00
#
_symmetry.space_group_name_H-M   'P 1'
#
loop_
_entity.id
_entity.type
_entity.pdbx_description
1 polymer ?
#
loop_
_entity_poly.entity_id
_entity_poly.type
_entity_poly.pdbx_seq_one_letter_code
_entity_poly.pdbx_strand_id
1 'polypeptide(L)'
;MRMAETMNLPELTLPQMLRQRAQRDAQRVAIRQKDFGIWKPVTWAQYYQRACHFGQGLQQLGLPAGGHVGVIAENRIEWVLAQMGAGLVGGITVGVYPTSPANEVAYVVGHADIDIMVCEDQEQTDKVLEALSALPRLKKIIVMETKGLRSFAPEHRELIATFDEVERLGAGIHSQARIDEVLAKQTLDDIGLMIYTSGSTGKPKGAMISWRNMRGVSPGIIERLRLGAHTTHLSYLPLCHVAEQMLT
;
A
#
# COMPACT_ATOMS: atom_id res chain seq x y z
N MET A 1 -30.29 21.91 17.54
CA MET A 1 -28.96 21.34 17.28
C MET A 1 -29.02 19.88 17.68
N ARG A 2 -29.35 18.97 16.73
CA ARG A 2 -29.37 17.53 16.99
C ARG A 2 -27.92 17.10 17.17
N MET A 3 -27.58 16.54 18.34
CA MET A 3 -26.30 15.84 18.52
C MET A 3 -26.26 14.74 17.48
N ALA A 4 -25.20 14.75 16.65
CA ALA A 4 -24.94 13.68 15.70
C ALA A 4 -24.91 12.37 16.49
N GLU A 5 -25.79 11.42 16.13
CA GLU A 5 -25.62 10.04 16.54
C GLU A 5 -24.22 9.63 16.06
N THR A 6 -23.33 9.42 17.00
CA THR A 6 -21.97 8.95 16.73
C THR A 6 -22.12 7.64 15.96
N MET A 7 -21.79 7.66 14.67
CA MET A 7 -21.76 6.44 13.86
C MET A 7 -20.81 5.47 14.56
N ASN A 8 -21.38 4.43 15.16
CA ASN A 8 -20.62 3.38 15.84
C ASN A 8 -19.95 2.52 14.74
N LEU A 9 -18.82 2.99 14.22
CA LEU A 9 -18.03 2.24 13.25
C LEU A 9 -17.37 1.07 13.99
N PRO A 10 -17.43 -0.16 13.43
CA PRO A 10 -16.81 -1.31 14.06
C PRO A 10 -15.32 -1.04 14.31
N GLU A 11 -14.79 -1.46 15.45
CA GLU A 11 -13.37 -1.29 15.80
C GLU A 11 -12.48 -2.27 15.03
N LEU A 12 -12.42 -2.09 13.70
CA LEU A 12 -11.65 -2.92 12.78
C LEU A 12 -10.53 -2.11 12.15
N THR A 13 -9.38 -2.73 11.91
CA THR A 13 -8.30 -2.18 11.08
C THR A 13 -8.73 -2.11 9.61
N LEU A 14 -8.04 -1.34 8.75
CA LEU A 14 -8.39 -1.29 7.33
C LEU A 14 -8.28 -2.67 6.64
N PRO A 15 -7.26 -3.52 6.90
CA PRO A 15 -7.23 -4.88 6.37
C PRO A 15 -8.42 -5.75 6.82
N GLN A 16 -8.83 -5.64 8.10
CA GLN A 16 -10.02 -6.34 8.60
C GLN A 16 -11.30 -5.83 7.92
N MET A 17 -11.41 -4.51 7.71
CA MET A 17 -12.55 -3.91 6.97
C MET A 17 -12.59 -4.38 5.52
N LEU A 18 -11.44 -4.44 4.83
CA LEU A 18 -11.35 -4.96 3.46
C LEU A 18 -11.86 -6.40 3.39
N ARG A 19 -11.44 -7.26 4.32
CA ARG A 19 -11.95 -8.63 4.42
C ARG A 19 -13.46 -8.67 4.63
N GLN A 20 -13.98 -7.89 5.57
CA GLN A 20 -15.42 -7.82 5.83
C GLN A 20 -16.21 -7.33 4.60
N ARG A 21 -15.69 -6.32 3.88
CA ARG A 21 -16.29 -5.83 2.65
C ARG A 21 -16.30 -6.89 1.55
N ALA A 22 -15.20 -7.61 1.37
CA ALA A 22 -15.11 -8.69 0.39
C ALA A 22 -16.11 -9.81 0.65
N GLN A 23 -16.43 -10.10 1.92
CA GLN A 23 -17.43 -11.08 2.30
C GLN A 23 -18.87 -10.58 2.08
N ARG A 24 -19.16 -9.33 2.48
CA ARG A 24 -20.51 -8.77 2.46
C ARG A 24 -20.93 -8.26 1.08
N ASP A 25 -20.02 -7.60 0.38
CA ASP A 25 -20.27 -6.87 -0.87
C ASP A 25 -19.46 -7.46 -2.05
N ALA A 26 -19.18 -8.75 -2.05
CA ALA A 26 -18.23 -9.46 -2.91
C ALA A 26 -18.23 -9.02 -4.38
N GLN A 27 -19.41 -8.92 -4.99
CA GLN A 27 -19.59 -8.60 -6.42
C GLN A 27 -19.72 -7.10 -6.71
N ARG A 28 -19.79 -6.25 -5.68
CA ARG A 28 -19.84 -4.79 -5.89
C ARG A 28 -18.46 -4.29 -6.31
N VAL A 29 -18.45 -3.29 -7.18
CA VAL A 29 -17.23 -2.62 -7.62
C VAL A 29 -16.63 -1.85 -6.45
N ALA A 30 -15.37 -2.14 -6.14
CA ALA A 30 -14.56 -1.42 -5.15
C ALA A 30 -13.75 -0.31 -5.82
N ILE A 31 -13.07 -0.63 -6.91
CA ILE A 31 -12.12 0.26 -7.60
C ILE A 31 -12.41 0.24 -9.10
N ARG A 32 -12.18 1.37 -9.75
CA ARG A 32 -12.10 1.46 -11.21
C ARG A 32 -10.80 2.13 -11.59
N GLN A 33 -10.04 1.50 -12.46
CA GLN A 33 -8.84 2.08 -13.07
C GLN A 33 -9.08 2.30 -14.55
N LYS A 34 -8.68 3.47 -15.05
CA LYS A 34 -8.75 3.76 -16.48
C LYS A 34 -7.49 3.22 -17.17
N ASP A 35 -7.68 2.38 -18.17
CA ASP A 35 -6.60 1.80 -18.96
C ASP A 35 -6.95 1.94 -20.45
N PHE A 36 -6.09 2.58 -21.23
CA PHE A 36 -6.33 2.93 -22.63
C PHE A 36 -7.73 3.54 -22.90
N GLY A 37 -8.16 4.44 -22.01
CA GLY A 37 -9.45 5.12 -22.12
C GLY A 37 -10.66 4.33 -21.59
N ILE A 38 -10.51 3.07 -21.22
CA ILE A 38 -11.57 2.18 -20.75
C ILE A 38 -11.49 2.02 -19.23
N TRP A 39 -12.60 2.20 -18.52
CA TRP A 39 -12.68 1.95 -17.10
C TRP A 39 -12.82 0.44 -16.82
N LYS A 40 -11.79 -0.12 -16.18
CA LYS A 40 -11.76 -1.52 -15.74
C LYS A 40 -12.19 -1.60 -14.28
N PRO A 41 -13.32 -2.27 -13.98
CA PRO A 41 -13.76 -2.42 -12.60
C PRO A 41 -13.04 -3.58 -11.90
N VAL A 42 -12.82 -3.42 -10.59
CA VAL A 42 -12.37 -4.47 -9.68
C VAL A 42 -13.37 -4.55 -8.54
N THR A 43 -13.88 -5.75 -8.28
CA THR A 43 -14.84 -5.99 -7.20
C THR A 43 -14.15 -6.07 -5.84
N TRP A 44 -14.91 -5.97 -4.73
CA TRP A 44 -14.36 -6.15 -3.39
C TRP A 44 -13.73 -7.52 -3.21
N ALA A 45 -14.33 -8.58 -3.76
CA ALA A 45 -13.75 -9.93 -3.71
C ALA A 45 -12.41 -9.99 -4.45
N GLN A 46 -12.33 -9.43 -5.65
CA GLN A 46 -11.09 -9.38 -6.44
C GLN A 46 -10.02 -8.54 -5.76
N TYR A 47 -10.38 -7.37 -5.19
CA TYR A 47 -9.45 -6.52 -4.46
C TYR A 47 -8.85 -7.27 -3.27
N TYR A 48 -9.68 -7.88 -2.44
CA TYR A 48 -9.23 -8.66 -1.29
C TYR A 48 -8.34 -9.83 -1.71
N GLN A 49 -8.77 -10.62 -2.69
CA GLN A 49 -8.02 -11.79 -3.18
C GLN A 49 -6.64 -11.38 -3.69
N ARG A 50 -6.57 -10.36 -4.55
CA ARG A 50 -5.31 -9.85 -5.09
C ARG A 50 -4.40 -9.32 -3.98
N ALA A 51 -4.94 -8.57 -3.03
CA ALA A 51 -4.18 -8.08 -1.87
C ALA A 51 -3.64 -9.23 -1.01
N CYS A 52 -4.42 -10.31 -0.78
CA CYS A 52 -3.95 -11.50 -0.09
C CYS A 52 -2.80 -12.19 -0.84
N HIS A 53 -2.95 -12.36 -2.15
CA HIS A 53 -1.90 -12.97 -2.98
C HIS A 53 -0.62 -12.12 -2.94
N PHE A 54 -0.73 -10.81 -3.15
CA PHE A 54 0.42 -9.92 -3.10
C PHE A 54 1.10 -9.96 -1.72
N GLY A 55 0.34 -9.85 -0.62
CA GLY A 55 0.89 -9.90 0.75
C GLY A 55 1.62 -11.21 1.04
N GLN A 56 1.05 -12.35 0.68
CA GLN A 56 1.72 -13.65 0.86
C GLN A 56 2.93 -13.81 -0.08
N GLY A 57 2.89 -13.21 -1.27
CA GLY A 57 4.06 -13.09 -2.15
C GLY A 57 5.19 -12.29 -1.51
N LEU A 58 4.87 -11.17 -0.82
CA LEU A 58 5.85 -10.40 -0.05
C LEU A 58 6.53 -11.24 1.03
N GLN A 59 5.77 -12.05 1.78
CA GLN A 59 6.34 -12.97 2.78
C GLN A 59 7.28 -13.99 2.13
N GLN A 60 6.92 -14.52 0.96
CA GLN A 60 7.78 -15.45 0.21
C GLN A 60 9.08 -14.78 -0.26
N LEU A 61 9.05 -13.49 -0.55
CA LEU A 61 10.23 -12.69 -0.88
C LEU A 61 11.02 -12.22 0.35
N GLY A 62 10.65 -12.65 1.55
CA GLY A 62 11.37 -12.40 2.78
C GLY A 62 10.93 -11.16 3.56
N LEU A 63 9.70 -10.66 3.36
CA LEU A 63 9.14 -9.63 4.25
C LEU A 63 8.94 -10.22 5.64
N PRO A 64 9.60 -9.70 6.69
CA PRO A 64 9.42 -10.18 8.04
C PRO A 64 8.10 -9.67 8.64
N ALA A 65 7.69 -10.24 9.78
CA ALA A 65 6.59 -9.68 10.57
C ALA A 65 6.96 -8.25 11.01
N GLY A 66 6.04 -7.29 10.81
CA GLY A 66 6.31 -5.87 11.05
C GLY A 66 7.28 -5.24 10.04
N GLY A 67 7.64 -5.94 8.96
CA GLY A 67 8.54 -5.43 7.92
C GLY A 67 7.96 -4.28 7.13
N HIS A 68 8.81 -3.46 6.55
CA HIS A 68 8.43 -2.23 5.86
C HIS A 68 8.43 -2.42 4.34
N VAL A 69 7.33 -2.00 3.71
CA VAL A 69 7.15 -2.03 2.26
C VAL A 69 7.07 -0.59 1.74
N GLY A 70 8.11 -0.14 1.05
CA GLY A 70 8.10 1.16 0.39
C GLY A 70 7.28 1.12 -0.89
N VAL A 71 6.49 2.17 -1.17
CA VAL A 71 5.78 2.30 -2.44
C VAL A 71 6.08 3.68 -3.03
N ILE A 72 6.64 3.70 -4.23
CA ILE A 72 6.95 4.90 -5.01
C ILE A 72 6.25 4.81 -6.37
N ALA A 73 5.09 5.44 -6.47
CA ALA A 73 4.24 5.41 -7.66
C ALA A 73 3.19 6.50 -7.62
N GLU A 74 2.69 6.89 -8.79
CA GLU A 74 1.45 7.62 -8.95
C GLU A 74 0.24 6.78 -8.51
N ASN A 75 -0.97 7.36 -8.57
CA ASN A 75 -2.20 6.66 -8.16
C ASN A 75 -2.54 5.52 -9.12
N ARG A 76 -2.31 4.31 -8.66
CA ARG A 76 -2.56 3.06 -9.38
C ARG A 76 -3.20 2.03 -8.46
N ILE A 77 -3.87 1.05 -9.06
CA ILE A 77 -4.44 -0.06 -8.28
C ILE A 77 -3.35 -0.86 -7.55
N GLU A 78 -2.18 -1.01 -8.14
CA GLU A 78 -1.04 -1.71 -7.54
C GLU A 78 -0.59 -1.03 -6.24
N TRP A 79 -0.72 0.30 -6.14
CA TRP A 79 -0.41 1.03 -4.91
C TRP A 79 -1.29 0.57 -3.74
N VAL A 80 -2.61 0.57 -3.94
CA VAL A 80 -3.55 0.16 -2.88
C VAL A 80 -3.49 -1.35 -2.62
N LEU A 81 -3.17 -2.16 -3.64
CA LEU A 81 -2.92 -3.60 -3.47
C LEU A 81 -1.67 -3.85 -2.63
N ALA A 82 -0.59 -3.10 -2.86
CA ALA A 82 0.64 -3.21 -2.07
C ALA A 82 0.40 -2.84 -0.61
N GLN A 83 -0.31 -1.74 -0.35
CA GLN A 83 -0.66 -1.29 0.99
C GLN A 83 -1.52 -2.31 1.74
N MET A 84 -2.62 -2.73 1.13
CA MET A 84 -3.50 -3.70 1.78
C MET A 84 -2.84 -5.07 1.90
N GLY A 85 -2.07 -5.49 0.89
CA GLY A 85 -1.31 -6.73 0.93
C GLY A 85 -0.30 -6.74 2.07
N ALA A 86 0.49 -5.68 2.23
CA ALA A 86 1.39 -5.53 3.37
C ALA A 86 0.62 -5.60 4.71
N GLY A 87 -0.47 -4.84 4.84
CA GLY A 87 -1.30 -4.83 6.05
C GLY A 87 -1.93 -6.19 6.37
N LEU A 88 -2.38 -6.96 5.36
CA LEU A 88 -2.96 -8.30 5.52
C LEU A 88 -1.96 -9.33 6.08
N VAL A 89 -0.66 -9.10 5.89
CA VAL A 89 0.40 -9.96 6.43
C VAL A 89 1.16 -9.33 7.60
N GLY A 90 0.65 -8.23 8.15
CA GLY A 90 1.23 -7.57 9.33
C GLY A 90 2.44 -6.70 9.03
N GLY A 91 2.65 -6.30 7.77
CA GLY A 91 3.66 -5.32 7.36
C GLY A 91 3.16 -3.88 7.44
N ILE A 92 4.08 -2.94 7.31
CA ILE A 92 3.84 -1.49 7.35
C ILE A 92 4.19 -0.90 6.00
N THR A 93 3.30 -0.10 5.43
CA THR A 93 3.55 0.60 4.17
C THR A 93 4.27 1.92 4.41
N VAL A 94 5.25 2.25 3.57
CA VAL A 94 5.95 3.53 3.57
C VAL A 94 5.71 4.23 2.23
N GLY A 95 4.95 5.32 2.25
CA GLY A 95 4.70 6.11 1.05
C GLY A 95 5.91 6.98 0.69
N VAL A 96 6.37 6.88 -0.55
CA VAL A 96 7.45 7.69 -1.11
C VAL A 96 6.92 8.49 -2.29
N TYR A 97 7.23 9.78 -2.36
CA TYR A 97 6.78 10.63 -3.46
C TYR A 97 7.54 10.30 -4.76
N PRO A 98 6.83 10.00 -5.88
CA PRO A 98 7.48 9.72 -7.15
C PRO A 98 8.26 10.91 -7.70
N THR A 99 7.90 12.13 -7.28
CA THR A 99 8.60 13.37 -7.65
C THR A 99 9.88 13.62 -6.84
N SER A 100 10.16 12.83 -5.80
CA SER A 100 11.40 12.95 -5.02
C SER A 100 12.63 12.60 -5.85
N PRO A 101 13.72 13.36 -5.74
CA PRO A 101 14.99 13.04 -6.37
C PRO A 101 15.64 11.80 -5.71
N ALA A 102 16.58 11.15 -6.41
CA ALA A 102 17.20 9.90 -5.97
C ALA A 102 17.81 9.96 -4.56
N ASN A 103 18.44 11.08 -4.19
CA ASN A 103 19.01 11.25 -2.86
C ASN A 103 17.98 11.31 -1.73
N GLU A 104 16.78 11.85 -1.98
CA GLU A 104 15.67 11.82 -1.01
C GLU A 104 15.07 10.41 -0.92
N VAL A 105 14.89 9.74 -2.06
CA VAL A 105 14.44 8.35 -2.11
C VAL A 105 15.38 7.47 -1.30
N ALA A 106 16.69 7.58 -1.54
CA ALA A 106 17.74 6.88 -0.79
C ALA A 106 17.63 7.12 0.72
N TYR A 107 17.45 8.39 1.11
CA TYR A 107 17.27 8.75 2.52
C TYR A 107 16.03 8.09 3.12
N VAL A 108 14.87 8.19 2.46
CA VAL A 108 13.62 7.61 2.97
C VAL A 108 13.72 6.09 3.09
N VAL A 109 14.23 5.42 2.04
CA VAL A 109 14.38 3.95 2.03
C VAL A 109 15.28 3.47 3.15
N GLY A 110 16.43 4.15 3.36
CA GLY A 110 17.37 3.81 4.43
C GLY A 110 16.84 4.15 5.83
N HIS A 111 16.27 5.35 6.01
CA HIS A 111 15.77 5.81 7.31
C HIS A 111 14.52 5.08 7.78
N ALA A 112 13.67 4.65 6.85
CA ALA A 112 12.49 3.85 7.16
C ALA A 112 12.80 2.36 7.27
N ASP A 113 14.05 1.93 7.13
CA ASP A 113 14.41 0.51 7.17
C ASP A 113 13.56 -0.37 6.22
N ILE A 114 13.36 0.09 4.99
CA ILE A 114 12.50 -0.61 4.03
C ILE A 114 13.13 -1.96 3.64
N ASP A 115 12.35 -3.04 3.77
CA ASP A 115 12.74 -4.39 3.39
C ASP A 115 12.49 -4.68 1.91
N ILE A 116 11.35 -4.20 1.38
CA ILE A 116 10.93 -4.41 -0.01
C ILE A 116 10.44 -3.08 -0.58
N MET A 117 10.91 -2.73 -1.78
CA MET A 117 10.48 -1.53 -2.48
C MET A 117 9.58 -1.88 -3.64
N VAL A 118 8.44 -1.20 -3.77
CA VAL A 118 7.51 -1.32 -4.92
C VAL A 118 7.61 -0.03 -5.72
N CYS A 119 8.10 -0.14 -6.94
CA CYS A 119 8.37 0.97 -7.86
C CYS A 119 7.38 0.95 -9.02
N GLU A 120 6.93 2.13 -9.46
CA GLU A 120 6.01 2.21 -10.60
C GLU A 120 6.64 1.66 -11.88
N ASP A 121 7.81 2.18 -12.24
CA ASP A 121 8.45 1.96 -13.53
C ASP A 121 9.98 1.93 -13.41
N GLN A 122 10.65 2.01 -14.58
CA GLN A 122 12.11 2.05 -14.65
C GLN A 122 12.69 3.27 -13.95
N GLU A 123 12.12 4.47 -14.12
CA GLU A 123 12.63 5.70 -13.51
C GLU A 123 12.69 5.58 -11.98
N GLN A 124 11.59 5.11 -11.38
CA GLN A 124 11.54 4.96 -9.93
C GLN A 124 12.47 3.83 -9.44
N THR A 125 12.62 2.78 -10.24
CA THR A 125 13.55 1.68 -9.96
C THR A 125 15.00 2.16 -9.99
N ASP A 126 15.38 2.94 -10.98
CA ASP A 126 16.75 3.47 -11.13
C ASP A 126 17.15 4.35 -9.94
N LYS A 127 16.22 5.18 -9.39
CA LYS A 127 16.47 5.96 -8.16
C LYS A 127 16.84 5.09 -6.96
N VAL A 128 16.24 3.90 -6.85
CA VAL A 128 16.55 2.95 -5.77
C VAL A 128 17.87 2.22 -6.03
N LEU A 129 18.12 1.82 -7.28
CA LEU A 129 19.35 1.12 -7.67
C LEU A 129 20.59 1.99 -7.49
N GLU A 130 20.52 3.29 -7.79
CA GLU A 130 21.61 4.24 -7.56
C GLU A 130 22.08 4.27 -6.11
N ALA A 131 21.17 4.03 -5.16
CA ALA A 131 21.45 4.05 -3.73
C ALA A 131 21.68 2.66 -3.13
N LEU A 132 21.65 1.59 -3.91
CA LEU A 132 21.59 0.21 -3.42
C LEU A 132 22.70 -0.14 -2.43
N SER A 133 23.92 0.32 -2.65
CA SER A 133 25.07 0.08 -1.76
C SER A 133 24.89 0.66 -0.34
N ALA A 134 24.02 1.67 -0.19
CA ALA A 134 23.68 2.30 1.08
C ALA A 134 22.40 1.71 1.73
N LEU A 135 21.78 0.72 1.13
CA LEU A 135 20.49 0.15 1.54
C LEU A 135 20.60 -1.33 1.94
N PRO A 136 21.33 -1.68 3.00
CA PRO A 136 21.64 -3.07 3.35
C PRO A 136 20.42 -3.90 3.78
N ARG A 137 19.32 -3.26 4.12
CA ARG A 137 18.07 -3.94 4.49
C ARG A 137 17.19 -4.30 3.29
N LEU A 138 17.39 -3.61 2.17
CA LEU A 138 16.56 -3.81 0.99
C LEU A 138 16.81 -5.19 0.37
N LYS A 139 15.78 -6.03 0.35
CA LYS A 139 15.84 -7.43 -0.10
C LYS A 139 15.36 -7.60 -1.53
N LYS A 140 14.34 -6.82 -1.93
CA LYS A 140 13.69 -6.92 -3.24
C LYS A 140 13.17 -5.56 -3.71
N ILE A 141 13.15 -5.41 -5.03
CA ILE A 141 12.47 -4.32 -5.74
C ILE A 141 11.39 -4.97 -6.60
N ILE A 142 10.15 -4.51 -6.45
CA ILE A 142 9.00 -4.98 -7.22
C ILE A 142 8.61 -3.88 -8.18
N VAL A 143 8.45 -4.19 -9.47
CA VAL A 143 8.14 -3.20 -10.49
C VAL A 143 6.75 -3.44 -11.06
N MET A 144 5.93 -2.38 -11.13
CA MET A 144 4.55 -2.43 -11.61
C MET A 144 4.51 -2.41 -13.15
N GLU A 145 5.16 -1.44 -13.79
CA GLU A 145 5.21 -1.29 -15.25
C GLU A 145 6.52 -1.88 -15.80
N THR A 146 6.37 -2.92 -16.60
CA THR A 146 7.52 -3.69 -17.07
C THR A 146 8.20 -3.13 -18.32
N LYS A 147 7.69 -2.05 -18.89
CA LYS A 147 8.37 -1.37 -20.01
C LYS A 147 9.72 -0.83 -19.56
N GLY A 148 10.76 -1.07 -20.34
CA GLY A 148 12.11 -0.64 -20.00
C GLY A 148 12.93 -1.63 -19.16
N LEU A 149 12.31 -2.59 -18.46
CA LEU A 149 13.03 -3.56 -17.60
C LEU A 149 14.07 -4.43 -18.33
N ARG A 150 14.00 -4.52 -19.65
CA ARG A 150 14.96 -5.31 -20.46
C ARG A 150 16.40 -4.79 -20.40
N SER A 151 16.58 -3.55 -19.98
CA SER A 151 17.88 -2.88 -19.86
C SER A 151 18.57 -3.05 -18.52
N PHE A 152 17.91 -3.67 -17.53
CA PHE A 152 18.56 -3.90 -16.24
C PHE A 152 19.74 -4.85 -16.36
N ALA A 153 20.82 -4.46 -15.69
CA ALA A 153 22.04 -5.25 -15.65
C ALA A 153 21.77 -6.66 -15.07
N PRO A 154 22.44 -7.70 -15.57
CA PRO A 154 22.22 -9.08 -15.12
C PRO A 154 22.31 -9.25 -13.59
N GLU A 155 23.19 -8.49 -12.93
CA GLU A 155 23.38 -8.51 -11.48
C GLU A 155 22.15 -8.08 -10.68
N HIS A 156 21.22 -7.32 -11.27
CA HIS A 156 19.99 -6.87 -10.62
C HIS A 156 18.80 -7.83 -10.80
N ARG A 157 18.94 -8.86 -11.65
CA ARG A 157 17.83 -9.78 -11.97
C ARG A 157 17.30 -10.53 -10.75
N GLU A 158 18.16 -10.90 -9.82
CA GLU A 158 17.74 -11.57 -8.58
C GLU A 158 17.08 -10.61 -7.59
N LEU A 159 17.39 -9.32 -7.67
CA LEU A 159 16.83 -8.29 -6.81
C LEU A 159 15.44 -7.85 -7.27
N ILE A 160 15.17 -7.89 -8.57
CA ILE A 160 13.96 -7.35 -9.20
C ILE A 160 12.95 -8.46 -9.46
N ALA A 161 11.68 -8.19 -9.12
CA ALA A 161 10.52 -8.99 -9.49
C ALA A 161 9.44 -8.08 -10.09
N THR A 162 8.54 -8.61 -10.91
CA THR A 162 7.38 -7.86 -11.36
C THR A 162 6.22 -8.00 -10.37
N PHE A 163 5.31 -7.02 -10.36
CA PHE A 163 4.14 -7.06 -9.49
C PHE A 163 3.30 -8.33 -9.71
N ASP A 164 3.08 -8.69 -10.99
CA ASP A 164 2.35 -9.89 -11.36
C ASP A 164 3.04 -11.20 -10.92
N GLU A 165 4.38 -11.24 -10.90
CA GLU A 165 5.13 -12.39 -10.37
C GLU A 165 4.90 -12.56 -8.89
N VAL A 166 4.88 -11.46 -8.13
CA VAL A 166 4.63 -11.50 -6.68
C VAL A 166 3.19 -11.94 -6.38
N GLU A 167 2.20 -11.44 -7.12
CA GLU A 167 0.81 -11.93 -7.00
C GLU A 167 0.73 -13.44 -7.30
N ARG A 168 1.39 -13.92 -8.35
CA ARG A 168 1.43 -15.36 -8.71
C ARG A 168 2.13 -16.21 -7.65
N LEU A 169 3.25 -15.75 -7.11
CA LEU A 169 3.93 -16.43 -6.00
C LEU A 169 2.99 -16.61 -4.81
N GLY A 170 2.34 -15.55 -4.38
CA GLY A 170 1.41 -15.61 -3.27
C GLY A 170 0.17 -16.45 -3.57
N ALA A 171 -0.34 -16.43 -4.80
CA ALA A 171 -1.46 -17.30 -5.22
C ALA A 171 -1.10 -18.77 -5.10
N GLY A 172 0.13 -19.15 -5.45
CA GLY A 172 0.61 -20.54 -5.37
C GLY A 172 0.73 -21.10 -3.96
N ILE A 173 0.85 -20.23 -2.95
CA ILE A 173 0.97 -20.60 -1.52
C ILE A 173 -0.19 -20.10 -0.68
N HIS A 174 -1.27 -19.62 -1.32
CA HIS A 174 -2.37 -18.94 -0.63
C HIS A 174 -2.93 -19.78 0.52
N SER A 175 -2.99 -19.13 1.68
CA SER A 175 -3.59 -19.68 2.89
C SER A 175 -4.43 -18.62 3.58
N GLN A 176 -5.75 -18.75 3.47
CA GLN A 176 -6.68 -17.87 4.18
C GLN A 176 -6.49 -17.96 5.70
N ALA A 177 -6.21 -19.15 6.24
CA ALA A 177 -5.99 -19.35 7.67
C ALA A 177 -4.82 -18.49 8.20
N ARG A 178 -3.71 -18.38 7.46
CA ARG A 178 -2.57 -17.53 7.84
C ARG A 178 -2.95 -16.05 7.85
N ILE A 179 -3.72 -15.59 6.87
CA ILE A 179 -4.24 -14.21 6.86
C ILE A 179 -5.14 -13.98 8.08
N ASP A 180 -6.04 -14.93 8.38
CA ASP A 180 -6.96 -14.84 9.51
C ASP A 180 -6.22 -14.78 10.85
N GLU A 181 -5.13 -15.54 11.02
CA GLU A 181 -4.28 -15.50 12.21
C GLU A 181 -3.61 -14.13 12.39
N VAL A 182 -3.16 -13.50 11.31
CA VAL A 182 -2.58 -12.13 11.36
C VAL A 182 -3.68 -11.13 11.72
N LEU A 183 -4.80 -11.16 11.02
CA LEU A 183 -5.91 -10.24 11.25
C LEU A 183 -6.50 -10.35 12.67
N ALA A 184 -6.54 -11.56 13.24
CA ALA A 184 -7.04 -11.77 14.61
C ALA A 184 -6.16 -11.11 15.68
N LYS A 185 -4.88 -10.86 15.38
CA LYS A 185 -3.93 -10.21 16.30
C LYS A 185 -3.83 -8.70 16.09
N GLN A 186 -4.32 -8.20 14.95
CA GLN A 186 -4.24 -6.77 14.66
C GLN A 186 -5.14 -5.94 15.56
N THR A 187 -4.62 -4.81 15.98
CA THR A 187 -5.33 -3.80 16.79
C THR A 187 -5.34 -2.45 16.07
N LEU A 188 -6.21 -1.56 16.50
CA LEU A 188 -6.26 -0.20 15.98
C LEU A 188 -4.99 0.61 16.27
N ASP A 189 -4.21 0.22 17.26
CA ASP A 189 -3.00 0.93 17.65
C ASP A 189 -1.76 0.49 16.86
N ASP A 190 -1.89 -0.58 16.06
CA ASP A 190 -0.81 -1.00 15.16
C ASP A 190 -0.59 0.04 14.06
N ILE A 191 0.68 0.27 13.74
CA ILE A 191 1.08 1.15 12.65
C ILE A 191 0.80 0.46 11.31
N GLY A 192 0.03 1.11 10.46
CA GLY A 192 -0.29 0.60 9.11
C GLY A 192 0.41 1.35 7.98
N LEU A 193 0.82 2.59 8.26
CA LEU A 193 1.36 3.49 7.25
C LEU A 193 2.41 4.43 7.86
N MET A 194 3.48 4.68 7.12
CA MET A 194 4.40 5.79 7.36
C MET A 194 4.36 6.78 6.21
N ILE A 195 4.28 8.06 6.53
CA ILE A 195 4.30 9.15 5.55
C ILE A 195 5.47 10.08 5.87
N TYR A 196 6.31 10.32 4.87
CA TYR A 196 7.41 11.26 5.00
C TYR A 196 6.97 12.66 4.62
N THR A 197 7.22 13.62 5.51
CA THR A 197 6.92 15.03 5.28
C THR A 197 8.20 15.86 5.38
N SER A 198 8.32 16.88 4.51
CA SER A 198 9.39 17.87 4.63
C SER A 198 9.22 18.63 5.94
N GLY A 199 10.05 18.34 6.93
CA GLY A 199 10.09 19.12 8.16
C GLY A 199 10.63 20.52 7.89
N SER A 200 10.19 21.52 8.65
CA SER A 200 10.67 22.92 8.57
C SER A 200 12.17 23.11 8.87
N THR A 201 12.86 22.08 9.29
CA THR A 201 14.23 22.14 9.84
C THR A 201 15.23 21.15 9.23
N GLY A 202 15.00 20.60 8.02
CA GLY A 202 16.00 19.72 7.41
C GLY A 202 15.43 18.47 6.73
N LYS A 203 16.00 17.30 7.00
CA LYS A 203 15.62 16.03 6.34
C LYS A 203 14.17 15.64 6.63
N PRO A 204 13.47 14.97 5.68
CA PRO A 204 12.11 14.50 5.88
C PRO A 204 11.97 13.62 7.12
N LYS A 205 10.83 13.73 7.81
CA LYS A 205 10.50 12.93 9.00
C LYS A 205 9.37 11.97 8.67
N GLY A 206 9.50 10.72 9.10
CA GLY A 206 8.48 9.69 8.95
C GLY A 206 7.42 9.79 10.06
N ALA A 207 6.21 10.22 9.72
CA ALA A 207 5.07 10.16 10.61
C ALA A 207 4.50 8.73 10.61
N MET A 208 4.51 8.07 11.76
CA MET A 208 3.89 6.76 11.97
C MET A 208 2.39 6.94 12.20
N ILE A 209 1.57 6.30 11.36
CA ILE A 209 0.12 6.44 11.35
C ILE A 209 -0.49 5.08 11.70
N SER A 210 -1.17 5.01 12.86
CA SER A 210 -1.89 3.82 13.26
C SER A 210 -3.23 3.69 12.51
N TRP A 211 -3.77 2.49 12.51
CA TRP A 211 -5.12 2.26 11.98
C TRP A 211 -6.16 3.13 12.71
N ARG A 212 -5.96 3.41 13.99
CA ARG A 212 -6.80 4.34 14.77
C ARG A 212 -6.73 5.77 14.23
N ASN A 213 -5.53 6.25 13.88
CA ASN A 213 -5.37 7.59 13.31
C ASN A 213 -6.10 7.69 11.97
N MET A 214 -5.94 6.71 11.08
CA MET A 214 -6.61 6.68 9.77
C MET A 214 -8.13 6.67 9.93
N ARG A 215 -8.65 5.90 10.87
CA ARG A 215 -10.08 5.78 11.09
C ARG A 215 -10.69 6.93 11.86
N GLY A 216 -9.93 7.56 12.75
CA GLY A 216 -10.42 8.63 13.62
C GLY A 216 -10.94 9.85 12.89
N VAL A 217 -10.44 10.11 11.66
CA VAL A 217 -10.91 11.22 10.83
C VAL A 217 -12.10 10.85 9.92
N SER A 218 -12.34 9.56 9.71
CA SER A 218 -13.36 9.07 8.76
C SER A 218 -14.79 9.55 9.10
N PRO A 219 -15.27 9.52 10.38
CA PRO A 219 -16.61 9.98 10.69
C PRO A 219 -16.84 11.46 10.31
N GLY A 220 -15.89 12.33 10.61
CA GLY A 220 -15.97 13.75 10.27
C GLY A 220 -16.00 14.00 8.76
N ILE A 221 -15.19 13.25 8.00
CA ILE A 221 -15.19 13.31 6.53
C ILE A 221 -16.52 12.82 5.96
N ILE A 222 -17.00 11.66 6.41
CA ILE A 222 -18.27 11.07 5.96
C ILE A 222 -19.42 12.06 6.20
N GLU A 223 -19.51 12.64 7.38
CA GLU A 223 -20.55 13.61 7.74
C GLU A 223 -20.42 14.89 6.89
N ARG A 224 -19.23 15.48 6.82
CA ARG A 224 -18.97 16.75 6.14
C ARG A 224 -19.23 16.67 4.65
N LEU A 225 -18.82 15.58 4.01
CA LEU A 225 -18.97 15.35 2.57
C LEU A 225 -20.26 14.58 2.23
N ARG A 226 -21.06 14.20 3.23
CA ARG A 226 -22.30 13.40 3.08
C ARG A 226 -22.07 12.13 2.28
N LEU A 227 -20.96 11.43 2.58
CA LEU A 227 -20.61 10.19 1.88
C LEU A 227 -21.57 9.08 2.27
N GLY A 228 -21.98 8.29 1.28
CA GLY A 228 -22.88 7.14 1.46
C GLY A 228 -22.40 5.92 0.69
N ALA A 229 -23.15 4.82 0.82
CA ALA A 229 -22.79 3.53 0.23
C ALA A 229 -22.66 3.54 -1.33
N HIS A 230 -23.14 4.57 -1.99
CA HIS A 230 -23.09 4.73 -3.45
C HIS A 230 -22.13 5.85 -3.89
N THR A 231 -21.46 6.50 -2.94
CA THR A 231 -20.50 7.56 -3.27
C THR A 231 -19.33 6.97 -4.04
N THR A 232 -18.93 7.66 -5.10
CA THR A 232 -17.73 7.36 -5.88
C THR A 232 -16.77 8.52 -5.73
N HIS A 233 -15.53 8.22 -5.38
CA HIS A 233 -14.44 9.18 -5.26
C HIS A 233 -13.49 9.02 -6.45
N LEU A 234 -12.97 10.14 -6.97
CA LEU A 234 -11.88 10.15 -7.92
C LEU A 234 -10.58 10.39 -7.15
N SER A 235 -9.75 9.37 -7.05
CA SER A 235 -8.43 9.45 -6.43
C SER A 235 -7.49 10.25 -7.33
N TYR A 236 -7.06 11.43 -6.89
CA TYR A 236 -6.19 12.33 -7.66
C TYR A 236 -5.09 12.99 -6.84
N LEU A 237 -5.23 13.05 -5.51
CA LEU A 237 -4.12 13.45 -4.64
C LEU A 237 -3.17 12.26 -4.51
N PRO A 238 -1.86 12.49 -4.31
CA PRO A 238 -0.90 11.38 -4.19
C PRO A 238 -1.28 10.41 -3.06
N LEU A 239 -1.31 9.12 -3.34
CA LEU A 239 -1.57 8.07 -2.33
C LEU A 239 -0.48 7.99 -1.25
N CYS A 240 0.72 8.52 -1.50
CA CYS A 240 1.75 8.71 -0.48
C CYS A 240 1.45 9.87 0.48
N HIS A 241 0.35 10.64 0.28
CA HIS A 241 -0.06 11.73 1.15
C HIS A 241 -1.29 11.35 1.99
N VAL A 242 -1.30 11.77 3.28
CA VAL A 242 -2.35 11.41 4.23
C VAL A 242 -3.76 11.80 3.76
N ALA A 243 -3.91 12.91 3.04
CA ALA A 243 -5.23 13.38 2.60
C ALA A 243 -5.92 12.37 1.67
N GLU A 244 -5.20 11.79 0.70
CA GLU A 244 -5.77 10.76 -0.19
C GLU A 244 -6.05 9.47 0.58
N GLN A 245 -5.18 9.08 1.50
CA GLN A 245 -5.36 7.90 2.34
C GLN A 245 -6.64 7.94 3.20
N MET A 246 -7.16 9.13 3.47
CA MET A 246 -8.40 9.31 4.23
C MET A 246 -9.65 9.24 3.35
N LEU A 247 -9.51 9.33 2.03
CA LEU A 247 -10.61 9.36 1.05
C LEU A 247 -10.72 8.06 0.24
N THR A 248 -9.63 7.33 0.11
CA THR A 248 -9.52 6.05 -0.61
C THR A 248 -9.70 4.88 0.33
#